data_1523d237506052e78e1f0f1dbd957242
#
_entry.id   1523d237506052e78e1f0f1dbd957242
#
_cell.length_a   1.000
_cell.length_b   1.000
_cell.length_c   1.000
_cell.angle_alpha   90.00
_cell.angle_beta   90.00
_cell.angle_gamma   90.00
#
_symmetry.space_group_name_H-M   'P 1'
#
loop_
_entity.id
_entity.type
_entity.pdbx_description
1 polymer ?
#
loop_
_entity_poly.entity_id
_entity_poly.type
_entity_poly.pdbx_seq_one_letter_code
_entity_poly.pdbx_strand_id
1 'polypeptide(L)'
;MDFSHGFGLILLITGQCLLITIAVLLSLAFLMYADRKIWAAVQMRKGPNVVGIFGLLQSFADFLKYIFKEIVIPAGSDKVVFLLAPLITFVLSLVAWSVIPFNNGWVLTDINIGILFIFAVAGLEVYGVIMGGWASNSKYPFLGSLRSAAQMISYEVSIGFIIVGILISTDSLNLS
;
A
#
# COMPACT_ATOMS: atom_id res chain seq x y z
N MET A 1 28.88 2.49 -24.69
CA MET A 1 27.61 2.46 -23.94
C MET A 1 27.29 3.90 -23.60
N ASP A 2 26.43 4.55 -24.42
CA ASP A 2 26.27 6.00 -24.40
C ASP A 2 25.55 6.47 -23.14
N PHE A 3 26.22 7.34 -22.39
CA PHE A 3 25.74 7.93 -21.12
C PHE A 3 24.36 8.61 -21.30
N SER A 4 24.08 9.14 -22.51
CA SER A 4 22.81 9.76 -22.89
C SER A 4 21.64 8.77 -22.97
N HIS A 5 21.88 7.54 -23.46
CA HIS A 5 20.85 6.48 -23.49
C HIS A 5 20.50 5.96 -22.08
N GLY A 6 21.50 5.83 -21.20
CA GLY A 6 21.28 5.41 -19.81
C GLY A 6 20.48 6.44 -19.01
N PHE A 7 20.78 7.72 -19.18
CA PHE A 7 20.06 8.81 -18.51
C PHE A 7 18.61 8.94 -18.99
N GLY A 8 18.37 8.80 -20.29
CA GLY A 8 17.01 8.81 -20.86
C GLY A 8 16.15 7.66 -20.34
N LEU A 9 16.74 6.46 -20.20
CA LEU A 9 16.05 5.27 -19.69
C LEU A 9 15.69 5.41 -18.19
N ILE A 10 16.58 5.94 -17.38
CA ILE A 10 16.31 6.24 -15.96
C ILE A 10 15.17 7.25 -15.84
N LEU A 11 15.17 8.30 -16.64
CA LEU A 11 14.14 9.34 -16.62
C LEU A 11 12.78 8.80 -17.06
N LEU A 12 12.73 7.90 -18.03
CA LEU A 12 11.50 7.21 -18.44
C LEU A 12 10.95 6.31 -17.32
N ILE A 13 11.78 5.47 -16.71
CA ILE A 13 11.36 4.58 -15.64
C ILE A 13 10.87 5.39 -14.43
N THR A 14 11.59 6.44 -14.02
CA THR A 14 11.15 7.30 -12.92
C THR A 14 9.84 8.01 -13.22
N GLY A 15 9.64 8.46 -14.47
CA GLY A 15 8.39 9.05 -14.93
C GLY A 15 7.21 8.07 -14.85
N GLN A 16 7.40 6.83 -15.27
CA GLN A 16 6.40 5.77 -15.19
C GLN A 16 6.07 5.42 -13.73
N CYS A 17 7.07 5.29 -12.87
CA CYS A 17 6.86 5.05 -11.44
C CYS A 17 6.06 6.17 -10.77
N LEU A 18 6.38 7.43 -11.07
CA LEU A 18 5.66 8.58 -10.55
C LEU A 18 4.21 8.61 -11.05
N LEU A 19 3.98 8.33 -12.32
CA LEU A 19 2.65 8.30 -12.90
C LEU A 19 1.77 7.24 -12.23
N ILE A 20 2.28 6.03 -12.05
CA ILE A 20 1.57 4.96 -11.35
C ILE A 20 1.29 5.34 -9.89
N THR A 21 2.30 5.86 -9.19
CA THR A 21 2.15 6.28 -7.79
C THR A 21 1.05 7.34 -7.65
N ILE A 22 1.03 8.35 -8.52
CA ILE A 22 0.00 9.39 -8.51
C ILE A 22 -1.38 8.80 -8.81
N ALA A 23 -1.50 7.92 -9.81
CA ALA A 23 -2.76 7.28 -10.16
C ALA A 23 -3.32 6.43 -9.00
N VAL A 24 -2.46 5.65 -8.33
CA VAL A 24 -2.81 4.84 -7.16
C VAL A 24 -3.25 5.74 -6.00
N LEU A 25 -2.50 6.78 -5.68
CA LEU A 25 -2.85 7.72 -4.59
C LEU A 25 -4.17 8.44 -4.87
N LEU A 26 -4.44 8.86 -6.10
CA LEU A 26 -5.72 9.45 -6.49
C LEU A 26 -6.87 8.43 -6.34
N SER A 27 -6.68 7.21 -6.79
CA SER A 27 -7.67 6.14 -6.65
C SER A 27 -7.98 5.86 -5.18
N LEU A 28 -6.97 5.81 -4.32
CA LEU A 28 -7.13 5.65 -2.88
C LEU A 28 -7.88 6.82 -2.24
N ALA A 29 -7.62 8.07 -2.67
CA ALA A 29 -8.32 9.24 -2.16
C ALA A 29 -9.84 9.16 -2.43
N PHE A 30 -10.23 8.72 -3.63
CA PHE A 30 -11.64 8.53 -3.98
C PHE A 30 -12.25 7.30 -3.30
N LEU A 31 -11.48 6.21 -3.15
CA LEU A 31 -11.92 5.02 -2.42
C LEU A 31 -12.23 5.34 -0.96
N MET A 32 -11.35 6.08 -0.27
CA MET A 32 -11.59 6.53 1.11
C MET A 32 -12.81 7.42 1.23
N TYR A 33 -13.05 8.29 0.24
CA TYR A 33 -14.26 9.12 0.20
C TYR A 33 -15.51 8.25 0.05
N ALA A 34 -15.50 7.29 -0.88
CA ALA A 34 -16.61 6.38 -1.12
C ALA A 34 -16.93 5.54 0.13
N ASP A 35 -15.90 4.98 0.78
CA ASP A 35 -16.03 4.21 2.01
C ASP A 35 -16.73 5.02 3.12
N ARG A 36 -16.27 6.25 3.38
CA ARG A 36 -16.91 7.14 4.36
C ARG A 36 -18.37 7.49 4.02
N LYS A 37 -18.71 7.63 2.74
CA LYS A 37 -20.09 7.89 2.29
C LYS A 37 -20.98 6.68 2.47
N ILE A 38 -20.51 5.50 2.09
CA ILE A 38 -21.24 4.24 2.21
C ILE A 38 -21.52 3.93 3.68
N TRP A 39 -20.49 4.00 4.54
CA TRP A 39 -20.68 3.77 5.98
C TRP A 39 -21.61 4.80 6.62
N ALA A 40 -21.54 6.06 6.21
CA ALA A 40 -22.46 7.07 6.72
C ALA A 40 -23.92 6.77 6.31
N ALA A 41 -24.15 6.32 5.09
CA ALA A 41 -25.47 5.92 4.62
C ALA A 41 -26.01 4.72 5.40
N VAL A 42 -25.20 3.69 5.63
CA VAL A 42 -25.55 2.51 6.43
C VAL A 42 -25.90 2.91 7.88
N GLN A 43 -25.18 3.87 8.44
CA GLN A 43 -25.39 4.40 9.79
C GLN A 43 -26.48 5.49 9.86
N MET A 44 -27.22 5.75 8.78
CA MET A 44 -28.28 6.79 8.67
C MET A 44 -27.78 8.20 9.06
N ARG A 45 -26.50 8.52 8.80
CA ARG A 45 -25.91 9.85 9.01
C ARG A 45 -25.34 10.43 7.72
N LYS A 46 -25.14 11.76 7.72
CA LYS A 46 -24.48 12.41 6.57
C LYS A 46 -22.97 12.19 6.62
N GLY A 47 -22.41 11.67 5.52
CA GLY A 47 -20.96 11.60 5.33
C GLY A 47 -20.35 12.98 5.03
N PRO A 48 -19.06 13.06 4.70
CA PRO A 48 -18.40 14.31 4.36
C PRO A 48 -19.15 15.05 3.24
N ASN A 49 -19.54 16.31 3.48
CA ASN A 49 -20.33 17.09 2.52
C ASN A 49 -19.93 18.58 2.48
N VAL A 50 -18.97 19.03 3.29
CA VAL A 50 -18.63 20.45 3.47
C VAL A 50 -17.46 20.88 2.60
N VAL A 51 -16.41 20.04 2.47
CA VAL A 51 -15.20 20.40 1.73
C VAL A 51 -15.36 20.09 0.25
N GLY A 52 -15.59 21.10 -0.57
CA GLY A 52 -15.88 20.99 -1.99
C GLY A 52 -17.30 20.52 -2.29
N ILE A 53 -17.63 20.33 -3.57
CA ILE A 53 -18.95 19.88 -4.00
C ILE A 53 -19.18 18.46 -3.47
N PHE A 54 -20.23 18.29 -2.65
CA PHE A 54 -20.56 17.00 -1.99
C PHE A 54 -19.47 16.40 -1.10
N GLY A 55 -18.42 17.16 -0.72
CA GLY A 55 -17.32 16.66 0.09
C GLY A 55 -16.22 15.92 -0.70
N LEU A 56 -16.16 16.04 -2.02
CA LEU A 56 -15.18 15.36 -2.87
C LEU A 56 -13.73 15.69 -2.52
N LEU A 57 -13.47 16.92 -2.05
CA LEU A 57 -12.12 17.37 -1.69
C LEU A 57 -11.71 17.00 -0.25
N GLN A 58 -12.56 16.28 0.49
CA GLN A 58 -12.27 15.94 1.88
C GLN A 58 -10.99 15.10 2.02
N SER A 59 -10.76 14.12 1.14
CA SER A 59 -9.55 13.29 1.19
C SER A 59 -8.27 14.10 0.96
N PHE A 60 -8.32 15.11 0.09
CA PHE A 60 -7.19 16.02 -0.14
C PHE A 60 -6.94 16.96 1.04
N ALA A 61 -8.00 17.46 1.68
CA ALA A 61 -7.89 18.26 2.89
C ALA A 61 -7.28 17.44 4.05
N ASP A 62 -7.68 16.17 4.19
CA ASP A 62 -7.12 15.26 5.17
C ASP A 62 -5.64 14.98 4.89
N PHE A 63 -5.25 14.81 3.63
CA PHE A 63 -3.85 14.63 3.23
C PHE A 63 -2.99 15.84 3.60
N LEU A 64 -3.44 17.06 3.26
CA LEU A 64 -2.75 18.29 3.64
C LEU A 64 -2.61 18.43 5.17
N LYS A 65 -3.67 18.11 5.90
CA LYS A 65 -3.65 18.10 7.35
C LYS A 65 -2.56 17.18 7.91
N TYR A 66 -2.38 15.98 7.34
CA TYR A 66 -1.36 15.04 7.79
C TYR A 66 0.07 15.52 7.51
N ILE A 67 0.31 16.23 6.40
CA ILE A 67 1.62 16.81 6.08
C ILE A 67 2.02 17.86 7.12
N PHE A 68 1.09 18.71 7.55
CA PHE A 68 1.37 19.81 8.49
C PHE A 68 1.21 19.41 9.95
N LYS A 69 0.78 18.19 10.25
CA LYS A 69 0.58 17.72 11.62
C LYS A 69 1.91 17.30 12.23
N GLU A 70 2.13 17.65 13.49
CA GLU A 70 3.28 17.21 14.28
C GLU A 70 3.29 15.67 14.43
N ILE A 71 4.48 15.10 14.29
CA ILE A 71 4.70 13.67 14.52
C ILE A 71 4.84 13.44 16.02
N VAL A 72 3.91 12.68 16.61
CA VAL A 72 3.95 12.30 18.02
C VAL A 72 4.72 11.00 18.17
N ILE A 73 5.87 11.08 18.83
CA ILE A 73 6.71 9.90 19.12
C ILE A 73 6.59 9.59 20.62
N PRO A 74 6.20 8.35 21.03
CA PRO A 74 6.12 7.97 22.43
C PRO A 74 7.47 8.12 23.14
N ALA A 75 7.48 8.63 24.37
CA ALA A 75 8.70 8.96 25.10
C ALA A 75 9.67 7.79 25.32
N GLY A 76 9.15 6.56 25.42
CA GLY A 76 9.95 5.34 25.63
C GLY A 76 10.22 4.54 24.36
N SER A 77 9.86 5.04 23.17
CA SER A 77 9.99 4.31 21.92
C SER A 77 11.41 4.39 21.33
N ASP A 78 11.81 3.34 20.58
CA ASP A 78 12.93 3.42 19.67
C ASP A 78 12.52 4.24 18.44
N LYS A 79 13.01 5.49 18.37
CA LYS A 79 12.60 6.48 17.36
C LYS A 79 12.92 6.03 15.95
N VAL A 80 14.07 5.37 15.75
CA VAL A 80 14.52 4.96 14.41
C VAL A 80 13.63 3.86 13.88
N VAL A 81 13.43 2.80 14.65
CA VAL A 81 12.60 1.66 14.24
C VAL A 81 11.13 2.08 14.12
N PHE A 82 10.65 2.96 15.01
CA PHE A 82 9.28 3.47 14.97
C PHE A 82 8.96 4.26 13.70
N LEU A 83 9.90 5.05 13.18
CA LEU A 83 9.76 5.79 11.93
C LEU A 83 9.98 4.91 10.70
N LEU A 84 10.88 3.94 10.77
CA LEU A 84 11.15 3.02 9.67
C LEU A 84 10.00 2.05 9.42
N ALA A 85 9.29 1.62 10.45
CA ALA A 85 8.22 0.64 10.34
C ALA A 85 7.12 1.03 9.32
N PRO A 86 6.46 2.18 9.42
CA PRO A 86 5.46 2.59 8.43
C PRO A 86 6.08 2.89 7.05
N LEU A 87 7.34 3.32 7.00
CA LEU A 87 8.04 3.59 5.75
C LEU A 87 8.31 2.29 4.99
N ILE A 88 8.71 1.22 5.67
CA ILE A 88 8.89 -0.11 5.07
C ILE A 88 7.57 -0.59 4.47
N THR A 89 6.49 -0.58 5.23
CA THR A 89 5.16 -0.99 4.75
C THR A 89 4.74 -0.17 3.52
N PHE A 90 4.92 1.15 3.56
CA PHE A 90 4.57 2.03 2.45
C PHE A 90 5.39 1.74 1.19
N VAL A 91 6.71 1.56 1.32
CA VAL A 91 7.58 1.25 0.18
C VAL A 91 7.24 -0.12 -0.41
N LEU A 92 7.02 -1.13 0.42
CA LEU A 92 6.68 -2.47 -0.05
C LEU A 92 5.34 -2.48 -0.79
N SER A 93 4.32 -1.77 -0.30
CA SER A 93 3.04 -1.67 -0.98
C SER A 93 3.17 -1.01 -2.36
N LEU A 94 4.02 -0.01 -2.53
CA LEU A 94 4.32 0.58 -3.85
C LEU A 94 5.08 -0.40 -4.77
N VAL A 95 6.03 -1.16 -4.20
CA VAL A 95 6.80 -2.16 -4.95
C VAL A 95 5.90 -3.26 -5.51
N ALA A 96 4.86 -3.67 -4.78
CA ALA A 96 3.88 -4.65 -5.26
C ALA A 96 3.20 -4.21 -6.58
N TRP A 97 2.95 -2.91 -6.76
CA TRP A 97 2.35 -2.36 -7.98
C TRP A 97 3.23 -2.44 -9.22
N SER A 98 4.54 -2.67 -9.06
CA SER A 98 5.49 -2.74 -10.20
C SER A 98 5.22 -3.91 -11.15
N VAL A 99 4.58 -4.96 -10.68
CA VAL A 99 4.35 -6.22 -11.43
C VAL A 99 2.93 -6.31 -11.98
N ILE A 100 2.03 -5.40 -11.55
CA ILE A 100 0.63 -5.41 -11.96
C ILE A 100 0.49 -4.79 -13.36
N PRO A 101 -0.06 -5.52 -14.35
CA PRO A 101 -0.29 -4.97 -15.67
C PRO A 101 -1.48 -4.00 -15.65
N PHE A 102 -1.28 -2.79 -16.15
CA PHE A 102 -2.32 -1.76 -16.28
C PHE A 102 -3.02 -1.80 -17.64
N ASN A 103 -2.35 -2.32 -18.66
CA ASN A 103 -2.88 -2.48 -20.00
C ASN A 103 -2.09 -3.58 -20.73
N ASN A 104 -2.62 -4.07 -21.87
CA ASN A 104 -1.93 -5.04 -22.71
C ASN A 104 -0.52 -4.56 -23.07
N GLY A 105 0.49 -5.25 -22.53
CA GLY A 105 1.90 -4.93 -22.74
C GLY A 105 2.43 -3.72 -21.93
N TRP A 106 1.64 -3.13 -21.06
CA TRP A 106 2.12 -2.04 -20.19
C TRP A 106 2.19 -2.50 -18.72
N VAL A 107 3.36 -2.96 -18.37
CA VAL A 107 3.77 -3.34 -17.03
C VAL A 107 5.14 -2.71 -16.75
N LEU A 108 5.40 -2.26 -15.53
CA LEU A 108 6.71 -1.71 -15.16
C LEU A 108 7.81 -2.77 -15.23
N THR A 109 7.52 -3.95 -14.71
CA THR A 109 8.47 -5.07 -14.65
C THR A 109 7.72 -6.37 -14.95
N ASP A 110 7.97 -6.93 -16.14
CA ASP A 110 7.41 -8.22 -16.52
C ASP A 110 8.29 -9.34 -15.95
N ILE A 111 7.74 -10.05 -14.97
CA ILE A 111 8.40 -11.16 -14.29
C ILE A 111 7.56 -12.43 -14.44
N ASN A 112 8.17 -13.49 -14.93
CA ASN A 112 7.49 -14.79 -15.11
C ASN A 112 6.88 -15.38 -13.83
N ILE A 113 7.33 -14.93 -12.67
CA ILE A 113 6.85 -15.33 -11.34
C ILE A 113 6.15 -14.18 -10.61
N GLY A 114 5.42 -13.33 -11.33
CA GLY A 114 4.81 -12.10 -10.81
C GLY A 114 3.90 -12.32 -9.61
N ILE A 115 3.10 -13.39 -9.62
CA ILE A 115 2.22 -13.74 -8.49
C ILE A 115 3.02 -14.06 -7.23
N LEU A 116 4.08 -14.86 -7.35
CA LEU A 116 4.94 -15.19 -6.20
C LEU A 116 5.68 -13.97 -5.66
N PHE A 117 6.05 -13.04 -6.55
CA PHE A 117 6.65 -11.77 -6.14
C PHE A 117 5.68 -10.93 -5.28
N ILE A 118 4.40 -10.83 -5.67
CA ILE A 118 3.39 -10.11 -4.88
C ILE A 118 3.23 -10.74 -3.50
N PHE A 119 3.14 -12.08 -3.41
CA PHE A 119 3.06 -12.76 -2.11
C PHE A 119 4.30 -12.55 -1.25
N ALA A 120 5.50 -12.58 -1.85
CA ALA A 120 6.73 -12.31 -1.10
C ALA A 120 6.77 -10.89 -0.55
N VAL A 121 6.33 -9.91 -1.33
CA VAL A 121 6.28 -8.51 -0.90
C VAL A 121 5.21 -8.30 0.19
N ALA A 122 4.03 -8.89 0.03
CA ALA A 122 2.95 -8.83 1.02
C ALA A 122 3.40 -9.44 2.36
N GLY A 123 4.07 -10.61 2.34
CA GLY A 123 4.64 -11.23 3.54
C GLY A 123 5.68 -10.35 4.23
N LEU A 124 6.45 -9.56 3.47
CA LEU A 124 7.39 -8.61 4.05
C LEU A 124 6.71 -7.40 4.71
N GLU A 125 5.52 -6.98 4.24
CA GLU A 125 4.77 -5.86 4.86
C GLU A 125 4.41 -6.14 6.32
N VAL A 126 4.21 -7.40 6.69
CA VAL A 126 3.89 -7.83 8.07
C VAL A 126 4.98 -7.40 9.05
N TYR A 127 6.24 -7.42 8.62
CA TYR A 127 7.35 -6.98 9.48
C TYR A 127 7.25 -5.51 9.86
N GLY A 128 6.76 -4.64 8.96
CA GLY A 128 6.55 -3.24 9.29
C GLY A 128 5.53 -3.06 10.43
N VAL A 129 4.46 -3.83 10.43
CA VAL A 129 3.45 -3.80 11.50
C VAL A 129 4.02 -4.28 12.84
N ILE A 130 4.76 -5.39 12.84
CA ILE A 130 5.38 -5.96 14.06
C ILE A 130 6.43 -5.00 14.62
N MET A 131 7.30 -4.47 13.75
CA MET A 131 8.36 -3.53 14.15
C MET A 131 7.77 -2.24 14.75
N GLY A 132 6.70 -1.70 14.18
CA GLY A 132 6.02 -0.52 14.72
C GLY A 132 5.45 -0.76 16.12
N GLY A 133 4.81 -1.91 16.33
CA GLY A 133 4.29 -2.29 17.64
C GLY A 133 5.40 -2.53 18.68
N TRP A 134 6.48 -3.19 18.28
CA TRP A 134 7.63 -3.45 19.15
C TRP A 134 8.38 -2.15 19.50
N ALA A 135 8.64 -1.30 18.52
CA ALA A 135 9.34 -0.04 18.71
C ALA A 135 8.59 0.96 19.59
N SER A 136 7.27 0.84 19.72
CA SER A 136 6.47 1.69 20.60
C SER A 136 6.75 1.52 22.09
N ASN A 137 7.46 0.43 22.47
CA ASN A 137 7.80 0.05 23.85
C ASN A 137 6.61 0.06 24.81
N SER A 138 5.45 -0.39 24.33
CA SER A 138 4.22 -0.49 25.11
C SER A 138 3.55 -1.83 24.87
N LYS A 139 2.97 -2.42 25.94
CA LYS A 139 2.38 -3.77 25.91
C LYS A 139 1.19 -3.88 24.96
N TYR A 140 0.32 -2.87 24.95
CA TYR A 140 -0.91 -2.91 24.14
C TYR A 140 -0.63 -2.78 22.62
N PRO A 141 0.15 -1.82 22.14
CA PRO A 141 0.56 -1.78 20.74
C PRO A 141 1.29 -3.03 20.29
N PHE A 142 2.16 -3.61 21.12
CA PHE A 142 2.86 -4.84 20.80
C PHE A 142 1.89 -6.02 20.61
N LEU A 143 0.97 -6.24 21.55
CA LEU A 143 -0.06 -7.29 21.42
C LEU A 143 -0.98 -7.02 20.22
N GLY A 144 -1.34 -5.76 19.98
CA GLY A 144 -2.13 -5.35 18.82
C GLY A 144 -1.43 -5.64 17.50
N SER A 145 -0.14 -5.37 17.40
CA SER A 145 0.66 -5.64 16.20
C SER A 145 0.81 -7.13 15.93
N LEU A 146 1.02 -7.96 16.96
CA LEU A 146 1.06 -9.42 16.80
C LEU A 146 -0.28 -9.98 16.34
N ARG A 147 -1.39 -9.47 16.88
CA ARG A 147 -2.73 -9.87 16.44
C ARG A 147 -2.97 -9.48 14.97
N SER A 148 -2.58 -8.27 14.58
CA SER A 148 -2.71 -7.80 13.21
C SER A 148 -1.85 -8.64 12.26
N ALA A 149 -0.60 -8.92 12.63
CA ALA A 149 0.31 -9.77 11.86
C ALA A 149 -0.26 -11.19 11.67
N ALA A 150 -0.78 -11.80 12.73
CA ALA A 150 -1.40 -13.12 12.64
C ALA A 150 -2.62 -13.12 11.69
N GLN A 151 -3.43 -12.06 11.72
CA GLN A 151 -4.53 -11.88 10.77
C GLN A 151 -4.02 -11.76 9.33
N MET A 152 -3.03 -10.91 9.06
CA MET A 152 -2.46 -10.72 7.71
C MET A 152 -1.94 -12.04 7.15
N ILE A 153 -1.14 -12.79 7.91
CA ILE A 153 -0.61 -14.10 7.50
C ILE A 153 -1.75 -15.09 7.21
N SER A 154 -2.79 -15.13 8.04
CA SER A 154 -3.93 -16.02 7.82
C SER A 154 -4.68 -15.68 6.53
N TYR A 155 -4.83 -14.40 6.20
CA TYR A 155 -5.42 -13.97 4.93
C TYR A 155 -4.54 -14.32 3.74
N GLU A 156 -3.22 -14.14 3.83
CA GLU A 156 -2.28 -14.51 2.76
C GLU A 156 -2.34 -16.00 2.44
N VAL A 157 -2.37 -16.85 3.45
CA VAL A 157 -2.52 -18.31 3.27
C VAL A 157 -3.83 -18.63 2.56
N SER A 158 -4.95 -18.03 2.99
CA SER A 158 -6.26 -18.26 2.39
C SER A 158 -6.32 -17.82 0.93
N ILE A 159 -5.80 -16.63 0.63
CA ILE A 159 -5.72 -16.10 -0.74
C ILE A 159 -4.79 -16.98 -1.58
N GLY A 160 -3.66 -17.43 -1.02
CA GLY A 160 -2.71 -18.32 -1.67
C GLY A 160 -3.38 -19.62 -2.14
N PHE A 161 -4.20 -20.26 -1.31
CA PHE A 161 -4.96 -21.46 -1.72
C PHE A 161 -5.95 -21.19 -2.85
N ILE A 162 -6.63 -20.05 -2.85
CA ILE A 162 -7.55 -19.66 -3.93
C ILE A 162 -6.78 -19.48 -5.24
N ILE A 163 -5.63 -18.80 -5.19
CA ILE A 163 -4.81 -18.54 -6.38
C ILE A 163 -4.18 -19.81 -6.92
N VAL A 164 -3.79 -20.78 -6.08
CA VAL A 164 -3.30 -22.09 -6.54
C VAL A 164 -4.32 -22.77 -7.46
N GLY A 165 -5.61 -22.72 -7.16
CA GLY A 165 -6.66 -23.24 -8.03
C GLY A 165 -6.67 -22.59 -9.43
N ILE A 166 -6.44 -21.29 -9.50
CA ILE A 166 -6.34 -20.54 -10.76
C ILE A 166 -5.06 -20.93 -11.50
N LEU A 167 -3.93 -21.00 -10.81
CA LEU A 167 -2.63 -21.34 -11.39
C LEU A 167 -2.62 -22.74 -12.05
N ILE A 168 -3.30 -23.70 -11.43
CA ILE A 168 -3.45 -25.05 -12.01
C ILE A 168 -4.22 -25.00 -13.33
N SER A 169 -5.16 -24.07 -13.49
CA SER A 169 -5.96 -23.95 -14.72
C SER A 169 -5.27 -23.13 -15.82
N THR A 170 -4.41 -22.18 -15.45
CA THR A 170 -3.73 -21.27 -16.40
C THR A 170 -2.33 -21.73 -16.79
N ASP A 171 -1.72 -22.60 -15.97
CA ASP A 171 -0.34 -23.09 -16.12
C ASP A 171 0.71 -21.98 -16.26
N SER A 172 0.41 -20.80 -15.69
CA SER A 172 1.27 -19.62 -15.74
C SER A 172 1.28 -18.88 -14.41
N LEU A 173 2.47 -18.42 -13.99
CA LEU A 173 2.68 -17.54 -12.82
C LEU A 173 2.82 -16.08 -13.22
N ASN A 174 2.81 -15.79 -14.51
CA ASN A 174 2.89 -14.44 -15.04
C ASN A 174 1.52 -13.75 -14.93
N LEU A 175 1.51 -12.44 -14.66
CA LEU A 175 0.32 -11.62 -14.55
C LEU A 175 -0.06 -10.91 -15.87
N SER A 176 0.88 -10.89 -16.84
CA SER A 176 0.68 -10.27 -18.17
C SER A 176 0.04 -11.21 -19.16
#